data_191ce3501c503cf861e6db4eef9d8069
#
_entry.id   191ce3501c503cf861e6db4eef9d8069
#
_cell.length_a   1.000
_cell.length_b   1.000
_cell.length_c   1.000
_cell.angle_alpha   90.00
_cell.angle_beta   90.00
_cell.angle_gamma   90.00
#
_symmetry.space_group_name_H-M   'P 1'
#
loop_
_entity.id
_entity.type
_entity.pdbx_description
1 polymer ?
#
loop_
_entity_poly.entity_id
_entity_poly.type
_entity_poly.pdbx_seq_one_letter_code
_entity_poly.pdbx_strand_id
1 'polypeptide(L)'
;MARTHYIAGNWKMNTTKAEAVALAKDLVEQLKGKTNKFMIGVPFVYLDAVAQVVKGSNIILAAQDCAATDNGAHTGEVSCEMLKDIGCSCVILGHSERRHEIGESDELINKKVRKALASGLEV
;
A
#
# COMPACT_ATOMS: atom_id res chain seq x y z
N MET A 1 -23.58 15.49 6.15
CA MET A 1 -23.05 14.12 6.22
C MET A 1 -21.75 14.08 7.01
N ALA A 2 -21.66 13.16 7.91
CA ALA A 2 -20.42 12.98 8.67
C ALA A 2 -19.33 12.36 7.77
N ARG A 3 -18.08 12.82 7.95
CA ARG A 3 -16.93 12.22 7.29
C ARG A 3 -16.63 10.87 7.91
N THR A 4 -16.31 9.90 7.08
CA THR A 4 -15.74 8.64 7.54
C THR A 4 -14.28 8.88 7.93
N HIS A 5 -13.90 8.47 9.12
CA HIS A 5 -12.50 8.54 9.53
C HIS A 5 -11.68 7.52 8.74
N TYR A 6 -10.54 7.96 8.24
CA TYR A 6 -9.59 7.12 7.53
C TYR A 6 -8.35 6.95 8.41
N ILE A 7 -8.19 5.75 8.94
CA ILE A 7 -7.10 5.44 9.88
C ILE A 7 -6.07 4.59 9.15
N ALA A 8 -4.89 5.16 8.95
CA ALA A 8 -3.84 4.54 8.16
C ALA A 8 -2.60 4.26 9.00
N GLY A 9 -2.03 3.07 8.84
CA GLY A 9 -0.79 2.69 9.48
C GLY A 9 0.29 2.38 8.44
N ASN A 10 1.29 3.21 8.35
CA ASN A 10 2.44 2.96 7.51
C ASN A 10 3.49 2.17 8.29
N TRP A 11 3.75 0.93 7.88
CA TRP A 11 4.73 0.07 8.56
C TRP A 11 6.18 0.47 8.26
N LYS A 12 6.37 1.31 7.24
CA LYS A 12 7.70 1.74 6.82
C LYS A 12 8.58 0.54 6.46
N MET A 13 9.87 0.59 6.74
CA MET A 13 10.79 -0.51 6.44
C MET A 13 10.97 -1.36 7.70
N ASN A 14 9.91 -2.02 8.12
CA ASN A 14 9.89 -2.83 9.35
C ASN A 14 9.23 -4.17 9.11
N THR A 15 9.39 -5.05 10.06
CA THR A 15 8.87 -6.41 10.18
C THR A 15 9.70 -7.47 9.45
N THR A 16 9.61 -8.66 9.97
CA THR A 16 9.91 -9.89 9.25
C THR A 16 8.60 -10.41 8.65
N LYS A 17 8.65 -11.47 7.86
CA LYS A 17 7.42 -12.08 7.32
C LYS A 17 6.51 -12.56 8.44
N ALA A 18 7.07 -13.25 9.44
CA ALA A 18 6.29 -13.79 10.55
C ALA A 18 5.61 -12.67 11.36
N GLU A 19 6.34 -11.59 11.64
CA GLU A 19 5.81 -10.41 12.34
C GLU A 19 4.71 -9.74 11.51
N ALA A 20 4.92 -9.58 10.22
CA ALA A 20 3.95 -8.97 9.31
C ALA A 20 2.63 -9.74 9.30
N VAL A 21 2.70 -11.06 9.15
CA VAL A 21 1.54 -11.93 9.13
C VAL A 21 0.82 -11.92 10.48
N ALA A 22 1.57 -11.99 11.58
CA ALA A 22 0.98 -11.98 12.94
C ALA A 22 0.28 -10.64 13.22
N LEU A 23 0.90 -9.53 12.87
CA LEU A 23 0.32 -8.20 13.05
C LEU A 23 -0.95 -8.04 12.20
N ALA A 24 -0.93 -8.48 10.97
CA ALA A 24 -2.09 -8.41 10.09
C ALA A 24 -3.26 -9.23 10.63
N LYS A 25 -3.01 -10.45 11.11
CA LYS A 25 -4.04 -11.31 11.73
C LYS A 25 -4.66 -10.63 12.94
N ASP A 26 -3.84 -10.06 13.80
CA ASP A 26 -4.29 -9.37 14.99
C ASP A 26 -5.16 -8.15 14.65
N LEU A 27 -4.75 -7.36 13.66
CA LEU A 27 -5.53 -6.22 13.19
C LEU A 27 -6.87 -6.63 12.58
N VAL A 28 -6.90 -7.69 11.78
CA VAL A 28 -8.15 -8.22 11.23
C VAL A 28 -9.12 -8.55 12.34
N GLU A 29 -8.66 -9.23 13.38
CA GLU A 29 -9.51 -9.63 14.50
C GLU A 29 -9.98 -8.42 15.32
N GLN A 30 -9.09 -7.51 15.66
CA GLN A 30 -9.41 -6.37 16.51
C GLN A 30 -10.28 -5.32 15.82
N LEU A 31 -10.17 -5.17 14.49
CA LEU A 31 -10.93 -4.18 13.75
C LEU A 31 -12.23 -4.71 13.17
N LYS A 32 -12.54 -5.96 13.40
CA LYS A 32 -13.74 -6.61 12.90
C LYS A 32 -15.00 -5.87 13.39
N GLY A 33 -15.91 -5.59 12.46
CA GLY A 33 -17.16 -4.92 12.75
C GLY A 33 -17.09 -3.42 12.96
N LYS A 34 -15.89 -2.82 12.93
CA LYS A 34 -15.76 -1.37 13.02
C LYS A 34 -16.03 -0.72 11.65
N THR A 35 -16.60 0.49 11.67
CA THR A 35 -17.12 1.14 10.46
C THR A 35 -16.17 2.17 9.82
N ASN A 36 -15.07 2.51 10.48
CA ASN A 36 -14.07 3.40 9.91
C ASN A 36 -13.34 2.72 8.74
N LYS A 37 -12.67 3.50 7.90
CA LYS A 37 -11.74 2.96 6.91
C LYS A 37 -10.39 2.74 7.56
N PHE A 38 -9.85 1.53 7.40
CA PHE A 38 -8.54 1.17 7.92
C PHE A 38 -7.63 0.77 6.78
N MET A 39 -6.42 1.34 6.76
CA MET A 39 -5.40 1.03 5.75
C MET A 39 -4.09 0.67 6.42
N ILE A 40 -3.40 -0.33 5.89
CA ILE A 40 -2.03 -0.66 6.29
C ILE A 40 -1.12 -0.57 5.07
N GLY A 41 0.00 0.16 5.22
CA GLY A 41 1.03 0.27 4.19
C GLY A 41 2.16 -0.70 4.49
N VAL A 42 2.32 -1.72 3.67
CA VAL A 42 3.18 -2.87 3.93
C VAL A 42 4.35 -2.91 2.93
N PRO A 43 5.58 -3.25 3.39
CA PRO A 43 6.71 -3.41 2.48
C PRO A 43 6.40 -4.39 1.34
N PHE A 44 6.88 -4.10 0.14
CA PHE A 44 6.65 -4.93 -1.06
C PHE A 44 6.84 -6.42 -0.82
N VAL A 45 7.91 -6.76 -0.13
CA VAL A 45 8.32 -8.17 0.06
C VAL A 45 7.30 -8.98 0.86
N TYR A 46 6.44 -8.33 1.64
CA TYR A 46 5.43 -9.00 2.47
C TYR A 46 3.99 -8.74 2.02
N LEU A 47 3.80 -7.97 0.96
CA LEU A 47 2.45 -7.62 0.49
C LEU A 47 1.61 -8.85 0.17
N ASP A 48 2.16 -9.81 -0.56
CA ASP A 48 1.41 -11.00 -0.94
C ASP A 48 1.01 -11.83 0.29
N ALA A 49 1.93 -12.03 1.22
CA ALA A 49 1.64 -12.78 2.44
C ALA A 49 0.56 -12.09 3.28
N VAL A 50 0.63 -10.77 3.42
CA VAL A 50 -0.36 -9.97 4.16
C VAL A 50 -1.70 -9.94 3.42
N ALA A 51 -1.67 -9.87 2.09
CA ALA A 51 -2.88 -9.91 1.27
C ALA A 51 -3.74 -11.15 1.56
N GLN A 52 -3.09 -12.29 1.72
CA GLN A 52 -3.79 -13.54 2.05
C GLN A 52 -4.50 -13.46 3.41
N VAL A 53 -3.95 -12.71 4.34
CA VAL A 53 -4.51 -12.54 5.70
C VAL A 53 -5.68 -11.57 5.71
N VAL A 54 -5.54 -10.43 5.02
CA VAL A 54 -6.55 -9.35 5.08
C VAL A 54 -7.69 -9.52 4.08
N LYS A 55 -7.59 -10.47 3.17
CA LYS A 55 -8.61 -10.74 2.16
C LYS A 55 -9.96 -10.99 2.82
N GLY A 56 -10.99 -10.27 2.36
CA GLY A 56 -12.34 -10.39 2.91
C GLY A 56 -12.56 -9.64 4.21
N SER A 57 -11.53 -8.96 4.74
CA SER A 57 -11.65 -8.11 5.93
C SER A 57 -11.98 -6.67 5.56
N ASN A 58 -12.12 -5.81 6.57
CA ASN A 58 -12.33 -4.38 6.39
C ASN A 58 -11.01 -3.59 6.31
N ILE A 59 -9.88 -4.25 6.09
CA ILE A 59 -8.57 -3.61 6.00
C ILE A 59 -8.21 -3.38 4.54
N ILE A 60 -7.87 -2.13 4.21
CA ILE A 60 -7.37 -1.73 2.90
C ILE A 60 -5.86 -2.01 2.90
N LEU A 61 -5.41 -2.81 1.94
CA LEU A 61 -3.99 -3.11 1.78
C LEU A 61 -3.36 -2.09 0.84
N ALA A 62 -2.32 -1.42 1.31
CA ALA A 62 -1.59 -0.43 0.54
C ALA A 62 -0.14 -0.84 0.34
N ALA A 63 0.39 -0.55 -0.85
CA ALA A 63 1.82 -0.56 -1.09
C ALA A 63 2.43 0.75 -0.62
N GLN A 64 3.75 0.77 -0.45
CA GLN A 64 4.48 1.94 0.03
C GLN A 64 5.11 2.76 -1.11
N ASP A 65 4.96 2.30 -2.33
CA ASP A 65 5.43 2.94 -3.55
C ASP A 65 4.88 2.19 -4.76
N CYS A 66 5.02 2.75 -5.95
CA CYS A 66 4.78 2.04 -7.21
C CYS A 66 5.60 2.69 -8.33
N ALA A 67 5.78 1.96 -9.43
CA ALA A 67 6.43 2.49 -10.62
C ALA A 67 5.52 3.50 -11.33
N ALA A 68 6.13 4.44 -12.03
CA ALA A 68 5.42 5.42 -12.86
C ALA A 68 5.08 4.87 -14.25
N THR A 69 5.50 3.65 -14.54
CA THR A 69 5.40 3.02 -15.87
C THR A 69 4.62 1.73 -15.81
N ASP A 70 4.20 1.26 -16.98
CA ASP A 70 3.65 -0.08 -17.15
C ASP A 70 4.75 -1.13 -16.98
N ASN A 71 4.36 -2.41 -16.98
CA ASN A 71 5.31 -3.51 -16.96
C ASN A 71 6.32 -3.38 -18.10
N GLY A 72 7.56 -3.72 -17.82
CA GLY A 72 8.61 -3.62 -18.84
C GLY A 72 10.01 -3.69 -18.25
N ALA A 73 10.95 -3.05 -18.94
CA ALA A 73 12.37 -3.09 -18.60
C ALA A 73 12.71 -2.11 -17.47
N HIS A 74 12.19 -2.37 -16.30
CA HIS A 74 12.37 -1.53 -15.11
C HIS A 74 12.75 -2.41 -13.92
N THR A 75 13.93 -3.00 -13.99
CA THR A 75 14.41 -3.95 -12.99
C THR A 75 14.35 -3.38 -11.57
N GLY A 76 13.69 -4.12 -10.68
CA GLY A 76 13.54 -3.74 -9.27
C GLY A 76 12.29 -2.93 -8.95
N GLU A 77 11.59 -2.42 -9.97
CA GLU A 77 10.35 -1.67 -9.78
C GLU A 77 9.14 -2.59 -9.67
N VAL A 78 8.10 -2.11 -9.02
CA VAL A 78 6.83 -2.83 -8.87
C VAL A 78 5.73 -2.00 -9.52
N SER A 79 5.06 -2.56 -10.51
CA SER A 79 4.01 -1.86 -11.25
C SER A 79 2.68 -1.85 -10.51
N CYS A 80 1.82 -0.92 -10.87
CA CYS A 80 0.45 -0.87 -10.35
C CYS A 80 -0.32 -2.17 -10.68
N GLU A 81 -0.07 -2.77 -11.84
CA GLU A 81 -0.69 -4.03 -12.24
C GLU A 81 -0.32 -5.17 -11.28
N MET A 82 0.96 -5.25 -10.90
CA MET A 82 1.44 -6.24 -9.94
C MET A 82 0.78 -6.05 -8.58
N LEU A 83 0.64 -4.81 -8.14
CA LEU A 83 0.02 -4.50 -6.86
C LEU A 83 -1.46 -4.90 -6.84
N LYS A 84 -2.19 -4.59 -7.89
CA LYS A 84 -3.61 -4.96 -7.98
C LYS A 84 -3.80 -6.46 -8.05
N ASP A 85 -2.92 -7.15 -8.76
CA ASP A 85 -2.97 -8.60 -8.90
C ASP A 85 -2.94 -9.33 -7.55
N ILE A 86 -2.16 -8.83 -6.61
CA ILE A 86 -2.03 -9.45 -5.27
C ILE A 86 -3.02 -8.91 -4.25
N GLY A 87 -3.89 -7.97 -4.62
CA GLY A 87 -4.93 -7.48 -3.74
C GLY A 87 -4.73 -6.10 -3.12
N CYS A 88 -3.71 -5.35 -3.54
CA CYS A 88 -3.60 -3.94 -3.14
C CYS A 88 -4.69 -3.12 -3.80
N SER A 89 -5.32 -2.24 -3.04
CA SER A 89 -6.29 -1.26 -3.54
C SER A 89 -5.85 0.17 -3.32
N CYS A 90 -4.72 0.37 -2.67
CA CYS A 90 -4.19 1.68 -2.32
C CYS A 90 -2.67 1.68 -2.43
N VAL A 91 -2.08 2.85 -2.61
CA VAL A 91 -0.63 3.04 -2.61
C VAL A 91 -0.27 4.36 -1.94
N ILE A 92 0.78 4.34 -1.13
CA ILE A 92 1.35 5.54 -0.52
C ILE A 92 2.39 6.07 -1.51
N LEU A 93 2.24 7.33 -1.93
CA LEU A 93 3.16 7.95 -2.88
C LEU A 93 3.72 9.25 -2.32
N GLY A 94 4.97 9.55 -2.67
CA GLY A 94 5.61 10.79 -2.30
C GLY A 94 5.83 10.97 -0.81
N HIS A 95 5.93 9.89 -0.05
CA HIS A 95 6.23 9.96 1.38
C HIS A 95 7.51 10.76 1.60
N SER A 96 7.57 11.51 2.71
CA SER A 96 8.71 12.39 3.01
C SER A 96 10.06 11.65 2.96
N GLU A 97 10.10 10.41 3.43
CA GLU A 97 11.31 9.60 3.39
C GLU A 97 11.79 9.35 1.96
N ARG A 98 10.86 9.12 1.01
CA ARG A 98 11.21 8.92 -0.39
C ARG A 98 11.66 10.22 -1.05
N ARG A 99 11.09 11.34 -0.66
CA ARG A 99 11.50 12.66 -1.16
C ARG A 99 12.91 13.01 -0.65
N HIS A 100 13.20 12.78 0.60
CA HIS A 100 14.44 13.23 1.25
C HIS A 100 15.57 12.22 1.13
N GLU A 101 15.31 10.93 1.22
CA GLU A 101 16.35 9.88 1.12
C GLU A 101 16.60 9.43 -0.32
N ILE A 102 15.52 9.19 -1.06
CA ILE A 102 15.60 8.65 -2.42
C ILE A 102 15.71 9.78 -3.47
N GLY A 103 15.25 10.97 -3.12
CA GLY A 103 15.31 12.13 -4.02
C GLY A 103 14.18 12.19 -5.03
N GLU A 104 13.01 11.65 -4.71
CA GLU A 104 11.86 11.75 -5.61
C GLU A 104 11.41 13.20 -5.78
N SER A 105 11.31 13.64 -7.04
CA SER A 105 10.82 14.97 -7.38
C SER A 105 9.29 15.01 -7.45
N ASP A 106 8.74 16.23 -7.40
CA ASP A 106 7.30 16.42 -7.59
C ASP A 106 6.85 15.90 -8.95
N GLU A 107 7.65 16.07 -9.99
CA GLU A 107 7.34 15.58 -11.34
C GLU A 107 7.23 14.06 -11.37
N LEU A 108 8.15 13.36 -10.74
CA LEU A 108 8.11 11.90 -10.68
C LEU A 108 6.91 11.43 -9.86
N ILE A 109 6.67 12.05 -8.73
CA ILE A 109 5.53 11.72 -7.85
C ILE A 109 4.21 11.96 -8.59
N ASN A 110 4.09 13.05 -9.34
CA ASN A 110 2.92 13.33 -10.16
C ASN A 110 2.67 12.22 -11.18
N LYS A 111 3.71 11.73 -11.84
CA LYS A 111 3.60 10.61 -12.79
C LYS A 111 3.10 9.34 -12.09
N LYS A 112 3.64 9.05 -10.91
CA LYS A 112 3.22 7.89 -10.12
C LYS A 112 1.75 8.00 -9.69
N VAL A 113 1.34 9.17 -9.21
CA VAL A 113 -0.05 9.42 -8.80
C VAL A 113 -1.01 9.22 -9.98
N ARG A 114 -0.69 9.79 -11.13
CA ARG A 114 -1.51 9.63 -12.33
C ARG A 114 -1.61 8.17 -12.76
N LYS A 115 -0.48 7.46 -12.71
CA LYS A 115 -0.45 6.04 -13.07
C LYS A 115 -1.28 5.19 -12.12
N ALA A 116 -1.16 5.44 -10.83
CA ALA A 116 -1.92 4.72 -9.81
C ALA A 116 -3.43 4.96 -9.95
N LEU A 117 -3.84 6.20 -10.12
CA LEU A 117 -5.26 6.55 -10.30
C LEU A 117 -5.82 5.94 -11.59
N ALA A 118 -5.08 6.01 -12.69
CA ALA A 118 -5.48 5.41 -13.97
C ALA A 118 -5.61 3.89 -13.87
N SER A 119 -4.85 3.27 -12.97
CA SER A 119 -4.87 1.83 -12.73
C SER A 119 -5.99 1.40 -11.76
N GLY A 120 -6.71 2.37 -11.18
CA GLY A 120 -7.81 2.09 -10.26
C GLY A 120 -7.39 1.94 -8.79
N LEU A 121 -6.18 2.40 -8.45
CA LEU A 121 -5.73 2.42 -7.05
C LEU A 121 -6.12 3.73 -6.37
N GLU A 122 -6.42 3.66 -5.09
CA GLU A 122 -6.47 4.87 -4.24
C GLU A 122 -5.05 5.33 -3.95
N VAL A 123 -4.87 6.63 -3.73
CA VAL A 123 -3.55 7.21 -3.44
C VAL A 123 -3.61 8.00 -2.14
#